data_43749bb04b0ef0258e133d935f1396ac
#
_entry.id   43749bb04b0ef0258e133d935f1396ac
#
_cell.length_a   1.000
_cell.length_b   1.000
_cell.length_c   1.000
_cell.angle_alpha   90.00
_cell.angle_beta   90.00
_cell.angle_gamma   90.00
#
_symmetry.space_group_name_H-M   'P 1'
#
loop_
_entity.id
_entity.type
_entity.pdbx_description
1 polymer ?
#
loop_
_entity_poly.entity_id
_entity_poly.type
_entity_poly.pdbx_seq_one_letter_code
_entity_poly.pdbx_strand_id
1 'polypeptide(L)'
;MEAPPQMPSISVVASSRAVISGRLTSATIVISRTTGKITAVFDSVILASEFPAGTPYTDYSPHVLLPGLVDAHVHLNEPGRTEWEGFYTGTQAAAFGGVTTVIDMPLNAIPPTTTVAGLKEKIQAAEGKCWVDVGFYGGIVPGNAGELKALVQQGVRGFKGFLIDSGVEEFPAVSSEDIKLAMKELADEPTTLMFHAEMLPPIAASVGDAVSTSDPPAAPAGPVEAYSTFLASRPSVFETCAVQEILSLAHLAPNLPLHIVHLSAMEVIPLLHKARTDGVKITAETCFHYLSLAAEEIRDGDTRHKCCPPIRSKLNQDGLWAELERHAEDGVIKTVVSDHSPCTPDLKLLPSHIPGHHAANGEVENSGSFFSAWGGISSVGLGLPIMWTELSHRKNLTSAPDDANTKRALQDIVRWCCANTAAQVGLQNQKGDLVPGFDADICVFDDTAEWVVKPSTMLFRNKCSPYQGRTLRGMVRETWVRGEKVFSRDDGFVAKIPTGRLLLEKRV
;
A
#
# COMPACT_ATOMS: atom_id res chain seq x y z
N MET A 1 13.38 36.63 -38.19
CA MET A 1 13.25 35.34 -37.47
C MET A 1 11.97 35.40 -36.67
N GLU A 2 10.95 34.68 -37.11
CA GLU A 2 9.73 34.55 -36.31
C GLU A 2 10.07 33.87 -35.00
N ALA A 3 9.55 34.37 -33.88
CA ALA A 3 9.69 33.71 -32.60
C ALA A 3 9.10 32.31 -32.72
N PRO A 4 9.80 31.25 -32.15
CA PRO A 4 9.26 29.91 -32.18
C PRO A 4 7.84 29.91 -31.59
N PRO A 5 6.89 29.17 -32.17
CA PRO A 5 5.52 29.14 -31.70
C PRO A 5 5.51 28.76 -30.23
N GLN A 6 4.88 29.59 -29.42
CA GLN A 6 4.78 29.38 -27.99
C GLN A 6 3.97 28.09 -27.75
N MET A 7 4.59 27.11 -27.15
CA MET A 7 3.92 25.83 -26.85
C MET A 7 2.66 26.08 -26.00
N PRO A 8 1.52 25.45 -26.30
CA PRO A 8 0.32 25.61 -25.50
C PRO A 8 0.57 25.32 -24.03
N SER A 9 -0.02 26.13 -23.15
CA SER A 9 0.13 26.02 -21.69
C SER A 9 -0.64 24.84 -21.09
N ILE A 10 -1.44 24.14 -21.91
CA ILE A 10 -2.29 23.03 -21.51
C ILE A 10 -1.97 21.78 -22.33
N SER A 11 -2.30 20.63 -21.75
CA SER A 11 -2.46 19.33 -22.45
C SER A 11 -3.84 18.76 -22.09
N VAL A 12 -4.32 17.85 -22.93
CA VAL A 12 -5.66 17.28 -22.83
C VAL A 12 -5.58 15.77 -22.94
N VAL A 13 -6.27 15.08 -22.04
CA VAL A 13 -6.51 13.64 -22.12
C VAL A 13 -8.02 13.40 -22.07
N ALA A 14 -8.51 12.46 -22.87
CA ALA A 14 -9.92 12.15 -22.95
C ALA A 14 -10.14 10.63 -22.97
N SER A 15 -11.29 10.19 -22.55
CA SER A 15 -11.77 8.82 -22.73
C SER A 15 -13.30 8.78 -22.65
N SER A 16 -13.90 7.84 -23.36
CA SER A 16 -15.30 7.46 -23.18
C SER A 16 -15.56 6.86 -21.79
N ARG A 17 -14.52 6.52 -21.05
CA ARG A 17 -14.59 5.86 -19.72
C ARG A 17 -13.57 6.46 -18.75
N ALA A 18 -14.03 7.20 -17.77
CA ALA A 18 -13.21 7.79 -16.71
C ALA A 18 -13.94 7.71 -15.36
N VAL A 19 -13.23 7.43 -14.27
CA VAL A 19 -13.82 7.52 -12.93
C VAL A 19 -13.53 8.90 -12.35
N ILE A 20 -14.58 9.72 -12.29
CA ILE A 20 -14.55 11.11 -11.79
C ILE A 20 -15.49 11.22 -10.60
N SER A 21 -15.00 11.69 -9.46
CA SER A 21 -15.79 11.84 -8.23
C SER A 21 -16.62 10.58 -7.92
N GLY A 22 -15.99 9.42 -8.03
CA GLY A 22 -16.61 8.11 -7.77
C GLY A 22 -17.65 7.67 -8.81
N ARG A 23 -17.73 8.29 -10.00
CA ARG A 23 -18.66 7.88 -11.08
C ARG A 23 -17.90 7.56 -12.36
N LEU A 24 -18.26 6.43 -12.99
CA LEU A 24 -17.76 6.11 -14.33
C LEU A 24 -18.56 6.90 -15.38
N THR A 25 -17.89 7.74 -16.14
CA THR A 25 -18.47 8.61 -17.17
C THR A 25 -17.49 8.82 -18.33
N SER A 26 -17.93 9.37 -19.44
CA SER A 26 -17.03 9.94 -20.45
C SER A 26 -16.40 11.20 -19.89
N ALA A 27 -15.13 11.47 -20.18
CA ALA A 27 -14.50 12.68 -19.70
C ALA A 27 -13.43 13.22 -20.66
N THR A 28 -13.27 14.56 -20.62
CA THR A 28 -12.11 15.27 -21.15
C THR A 28 -11.47 16.07 -20.03
N ILE A 29 -10.20 15.81 -19.75
CA ILE A 29 -9.45 16.38 -18.64
C ILE A 29 -8.42 17.34 -19.23
N VAL A 30 -8.49 18.61 -18.82
CA VAL A 30 -7.55 19.66 -19.22
C VAL A 30 -6.52 19.85 -18.11
N ILE A 31 -5.26 19.78 -18.48
CA ILE A 31 -4.13 19.79 -17.57
C ILE A 31 -3.26 21.02 -17.84
N SER A 32 -2.90 21.76 -16.81
CA SER A 32 -1.89 22.81 -16.89
C SER A 32 -0.49 22.21 -16.99
N ARG A 33 0.20 22.45 -18.07
CA ARG A 33 1.60 22.02 -18.25
C ARG A 33 2.60 22.76 -17.36
N THR A 34 2.18 23.90 -16.81
CA THR A 34 3.02 24.70 -15.90
C THR A 34 2.95 24.18 -14.46
N THR A 35 1.76 23.80 -14.00
CA THR A 35 1.53 23.41 -12.60
C THR A 35 1.39 21.90 -12.41
N GLY A 36 1.10 21.16 -13.48
CA GLY A 36 0.78 19.74 -13.43
C GLY A 36 -0.60 19.43 -12.83
N LYS A 37 -1.45 20.49 -12.69
CA LYS A 37 -2.78 20.34 -12.09
C LYS A 37 -3.87 20.26 -13.14
N ILE A 38 -4.95 19.57 -12.78
CA ILE A 38 -6.20 19.57 -13.55
C ILE A 38 -6.84 20.96 -13.44
N THR A 39 -7.14 21.57 -14.58
CA THR A 39 -7.76 22.91 -14.64
C THR A 39 -9.24 22.86 -15.00
N ALA A 40 -9.66 21.85 -15.76
CA ALA A 40 -11.05 21.61 -16.10
C ALA A 40 -11.32 20.14 -16.39
N VAL A 41 -12.54 19.71 -16.14
CA VAL A 41 -13.05 18.38 -16.50
C VAL A 41 -14.43 18.55 -17.15
N PHE A 42 -14.65 17.91 -18.28
CA PHE A 42 -15.93 17.90 -19.00
C PHE A 42 -16.48 16.49 -19.05
N ASP A 43 -17.77 16.31 -18.86
CA ASP A 43 -18.47 15.01 -18.83
C ASP A 43 -18.73 14.43 -20.24
N SER A 44 -17.82 14.69 -21.19
CA SER A 44 -17.90 14.21 -22.58
C SER A 44 -16.51 14.17 -23.21
N VAL A 45 -16.34 13.40 -24.27
CA VAL A 45 -15.15 13.45 -25.13
C VAL A 45 -15.29 14.66 -26.06
N ILE A 46 -14.53 15.71 -25.81
CA ILE A 46 -14.45 16.93 -26.63
C ILE A 46 -13.39 16.70 -27.71
N LEU A 47 -13.69 17.03 -28.95
CA LEU A 47 -12.76 16.84 -30.07
C LEU A 47 -11.51 17.71 -29.96
N ALA A 48 -10.39 17.22 -30.44
CA ALA A 48 -9.11 17.95 -30.42
C ALA A 48 -9.19 19.32 -31.14
N SER A 49 -10.11 19.44 -32.16
CA SER A 49 -10.33 20.68 -32.88
C SER A 49 -10.93 21.83 -32.05
N GLU A 50 -11.52 21.51 -30.90
CA GLU A 50 -12.10 22.50 -29.99
C GLU A 50 -11.06 23.17 -29.07
N PHE A 51 -9.82 22.69 -29.10
CA PHE A 51 -8.69 23.23 -28.34
C PHE A 51 -7.76 24.05 -29.20
N PRO A 52 -6.97 24.98 -28.63
CA PRO A 52 -6.01 25.79 -29.39
C PRO A 52 -5.07 24.91 -30.23
N ALA A 53 -4.74 25.37 -31.43
CA ALA A 53 -3.85 24.65 -32.34
C ALA A 53 -2.52 24.30 -31.66
N GLY A 54 -2.06 23.05 -31.81
CA GLY A 54 -0.84 22.57 -31.19
C GLY A 54 -0.98 22.10 -29.73
N THR A 55 -2.19 22.11 -29.15
CA THR A 55 -2.45 21.52 -27.84
C THR A 55 -2.20 20.01 -27.90
N PRO A 56 -1.29 19.44 -27.05
CA PRO A 56 -1.15 18.00 -26.93
C PRO A 56 -2.48 17.39 -26.49
N TYR A 57 -3.00 16.48 -27.28
CA TYR A 57 -4.29 15.83 -27.06
C TYR A 57 -4.17 14.32 -27.27
N THR A 58 -4.68 13.53 -26.33
CA THR A 58 -4.76 12.07 -26.45
C THR A 58 -6.13 11.57 -26.04
N ASP A 59 -6.81 10.85 -26.93
CA ASP A 59 -8.02 10.09 -26.61
C ASP A 59 -7.65 8.64 -26.34
N TYR A 60 -7.91 8.18 -25.13
CA TYR A 60 -7.63 6.83 -24.66
C TYR A 60 -8.79 5.86 -24.82
N SER A 61 -9.91 6.29 -25.39
CA SER A 61 -11.05 5.39 -25.61
C SER A 61 -10.63 4.09 -26.35
N PRO A 62 -11.04 2.90 -25.91
CA PRO A 62 -11.99 2.61 -24.84
C PRO A 62 -11.37 2.36 -23.46
N HIS A 63 -10.08 2.61 -23.23
CA HIS A 63 -9.42 2.40 -21.94
C HIS A 63 -9.98 3.32 -20.85
N VAL A 64 -9.93 2.85 -19.62
CA VAL A 64 -10.44 3.58 -18.47
C VAL A 64 -9.39 4.57 -17.95
N LEU A 65 -9.78 5.82 -17.74
CA LEU A 65 -8.98 6.76 -16.97
C LEU A 65 -9.36 6.65 -15.49
N LEU A 66 -8.39 6.29 -14.66
CA LEU A 66 -8.51 6.25 -13.21
C LEU A 66 -7.63 7.33 -12.59
N PRO A 67 -7.99 7.87 -11.41
CA PRO A 67 -7.01 8.58 -10.59
C PRO A 67 -5.79 7.68 -10.36
N GLY A 68 -4.61 8.26 -10.31
CA GLY A 68 -3.42 7.53 -9.90
C GLY A 68 -3.61 6.89 -8.52
N LEU A 69 -3.20 5.63 -8.38
CA LEU A 69 -3.31 4.93 -7.11
C LEU A 69 -2.36 5.55 -6.08
N VAL A 70 -2.80 5.56 -4.82
CA VAL A 70 -1.99 5.95 -3.66
C VAL A 70 -1.75 4.69 -2.82
N ASP A 71 -0.53 4.17 -2.86
CA ASP A 71 -0.16 3.03 -2.02
C ASP A 71 0.38 3.54 -0.69
N ALA A 72 -0.48 3.52 0.31
CA ALA A 72 -0.20 4.08 1.63
C ALA A 72 0.64 3.16 2.53
N HIS A 73 1.13 2.01 2.01
CA HIS A 73 1.92 1.06 2.80
C HIS A 73 2.95 0.34 1.93
N VAL A 74 4.17 0.87 1.89
CA VAL A 74 5.29 0.24 1.18
C VAL A 74 6.56 0.28 2.02
N HIS A 75 7.47 -0.67 1.83
CA HIS A 75 8.80 -0.71 2.42
C HIS A 75 9.85 -0.61 1.31
N LEU A 76 10.43 0.58 1.12
CA LEU A 76 11.48 0.80 0.13
C LEU A 76 12.88 0.50 0.69
N ASN A 77 13.00 0.34 2.00
CA ASN A 77 14.17 -0.23 2.69
C ASN A 77 15.48 0.59 2.52
N GLU A 78 15.39 1.82 2.09
CA GLU A 78 16.53 2.73 1.90
C GLU A 78 16.41 3.93 2.85
N PRO A 79 17.52 4.32 3.54
CA PRO A 79 18.89 3.78 3.47
C PRO A 79 19.08 2.44 4.21
N GLY A 80 20.27 1.86 4.07
CA GLY A 80 20.80 0.76 4.87
C GLY A 80 20.48 -0.65 4.38
N ARG A 81 19.35 -0.86 3.67
CA ARG A 81 18.97 -2.13 3.02
C ARG A 81 18.49 -1.92 1.59
N THR A 82 19.20 -1.06 0.85
CA THR A 82 18.85 -0.72 -0.55
C THR A 82 18.84 -1.96 -1.47
N GLU A 83 19.61 -2.99 -1.15
CA GLU A 83 19.61 -4.26 -1.89
C GLU A 83 18.30 -5.03 -1.78
N TRP A 84 17.46 -4.74 -0.76
CA TRP A 84 16.13 -5.32 -0.64
C TRP A 84 15.13 -4.68 -1.60
N GLU A 85 15.21 -3.34 -1.81
CA GLU A 85 14.41 -2.62 -2.81
C GLU A 85 15.10 -1.33 -3.28
N GLY A 86 14.94 -0.24 -2.57
CA GLY A 86 15.40 1.10 -2.91
C GLY A 86 14.35 1.97 -3.58
N PHE A 87 14.48 3.29 -3.40
CA PHE A 87 13.55 4.27 -3.96
C PHE A 87 13.44 4.19 -5.48
N TYR A 88 14.54 3.98 -6.17
CA TYR A 88 14.57 3.95 -7.64
C TYR A 88 13.73 2.81 -8.21
N THR A 89 13.98 1.58 -7.81
CA THR A 89 13.30 0.38 -8.34
C THR A 89 11.87 0.24 -7.82
N GLY A 90 11.64 0.52 -6.53
CA GLY A 90 10.31 0.44 -5.95
C GLY A 90 9.34 1.46 -6.57
N THR A 91 9.80 2.69 -6.81
CA THR A 91 8.97 3.71 -7.47
C THR A 91 8.80 3.46 -8.97
N GLN A 92 9.76 2.80 -9.65
CA GLN A 92 9.54 2.27 -11.01
C GLN A 92 8.44 1.22 -11.03
N ALA A 93 8.48 0.28 -10.09
CA ALA A 93 7.45 -0.75 -9.99
C ALA A 93 6.08 -0.15 -9.66
N ALA A 94 6.02 0.88 -8.82
CA ALA A 94 4.81 1.65 -8.55
C ALA A 94 4.24 2.26 -9.84
N ALA A 95 5.04 3.01 -10.59
CA ALA A 95 4.62 3.62 -11.85
C ALA A 95 4.13 2.59 -12.88
N PHE A 96 4.79 1.43 -12.99
CA PHE A 96 4.36 0.33 -13.86
C PHE A 96 2.92 -0.14 -13.56
N GLY A 97 2.50 -0.07 -12.30
CA GLY A 97 1.19 -0.50 -11.81
C GLY A 97 0.14 0.60 -11.66
N GLY A 98 0.37 1.81 -12.18
CA GLY A 98 -0.59 2.91 -12.05
C GLY A 98 -0.55 3.63 -10.71
N VAL A 99 0.39 3.28 -9.83
CA VAL A 99 0.60 3.95 -8.56
C VAL A 99 1.40 5.22 -8.79
N THR A 100 0.85 6.36 -8.40
CA THR A 100 1.46 7.69 -8.58
C THR A 100 2.00 8.28 -7.30
N THR A 101 1.64 7.67 -6.18
CA THR A 101 2.09 8.09 -4.85
C THR A 101 2.29 6.87 -3.97
N VAL A 102 3.43 6.80 -3.29
CA VAL A 102 3.72 5.78 -2.28
C VAL A 102 4.08 6.43 -0.96
N ILE A 103 3.72 5.79 0.16
CA ILE A 103 4.14 6.24 1.49
C ILE A 103 5.03 5.17 2.12
N ASP A 104 6.30 5.52 2.28
CA ASP A 104 7.33 4.60 2.78
C ASP A 104 7.25 4.44 4.30
N MET A 105 7.28 3.20 4.75
CA MET A 105 7.22 2.83 6.15
C MET A 105 8.52 3.17 6.90
N PRO A 106 8.46 3.37 8.23
CA PRO A 106 9.62 3.86 8.99
C PRO A 106 10.70 2.81 9.22
N LEU A 107 10.33 1.52 9.20
CA LEU A 107 11.23 0.40 9.51
C LEU A 107 11.80 -0.26 8.27
N ASN A 108 12.70 -1.19 8.50
CA ASN A 108 13.61 -1.87 7.59
C ASN A 108 14.72 -0.97 7.01
N ALA A 109 14.55 0.36 6.95
CA ALA A 109 15.67 1.26 6.68
C ALA A 109 16.61 1.36 7.91
N ILE A 110 17.89 1.61 7.68
CA ILE A 110 18.90 1.82 8.73
C ILE A 110 19.61 3.16 8.45
N PRO A 111 19.40 4.17 9.30
CA PRO A 111 18.54 4.17 10.50
C PRO A 111 17.05 4.17 10.15
N PRO A 112 16.17 3.69 11.06
CA PRO A 112 14.73 3.80 10.89
C PRO A 112 14.25 5.25 11.05
N THR A 113 13.04 5.56 10.55
CA THR A 113 12.48 6.92 10.63
C THR A 113 11.82 7.16 12.00
N THR A 114 12.59 7.09 13.08
CA THR A 114 12.13 7.25 14.47
C THR A 114 12.60 8.56 15.11
N THR A 115 13.45 9.30 14.39
CA THR A 115 14.00 10.60 14.79
C THR A 115 14.02 11.55 13.60
N VAL A 116 14.13 12.87 13.87
CA VAL A 116 14.30 13.86 12.80
C VAL A 116 15.62 13.63 12.03
N ALA A 117 16.67 13.14 12.69
CA ALA A 117 17.93 12.80 12.02
C ALA A 117 17.73 11.63 11.04
N GLY A 118 17.08 10.53 11.45
CA GLY A 118 16.79 9.39 10.58
C GLY A 118 15.89 9.78 9.41
N LEU A 119 14.89 10.65 9.62
CA LEU A 119 14.08 11.18 8.52
C LEU A 119 14.92 11.96 7.49
N LYS A 120 15.85 12.82 7.96
CA LYS A 120 16.73 13.59 7.06
C LYS A 120 17.62 12.67 6.22
N GLU A 121 18.18 11.63 6.80
CA GLU A 121 18.96 10.63 6.05
C GLU A 121 18.11 9.91 4.99
N LYS A 122 16.87 9.55 5.34
CA LYS A 122 15.93 8.93 4.40
C LYS A 122 15.55 9.89 3.26
N ILE A 123 15.26 11.15 3.55
CA ILE A 123 15.01 12.20 2.55
C ILE A 123 16.20 12.31 1.60
N GLN A 124 17.41 12.44 2.13
CA GLN A 124 18.65 12.52 1.32
C GLN A 124 18.82 11.27 0.45
N ALA A 125 18.52 10.09 0.96
CA ALA A 125 18.59 8.84 0.21
C ALA A 125 17.57 8.78 -0.96
N ALA A 126 16.41 9.43 -0.81
CA ALA A 126 15.33 9.44 -1.80
C ALA A 126 15.51 10.51 -2.89
N GLU A 127 16.25 11.59 -2.63
CA GLU A 127 16.42 12.71 -3.55
C GLU A 127 16.93 12.27 -4.93
N GLY A 128 16.19 12.68 -5.98
CA GLY A 128 16.52 12.40 -7.38
C GLY A 128 16.32 10.95 -7.82
N LYS A 129 15.76 10.07 -6.97
CA LYS A 129 15.57 8.65 -7.29
C LYS A 129 14.11 8.27 -7.57
N CYS A 130 13.15 9.09 -7.21
CA CYS A 130 11.75 8.71 -7.19
C CYS A 130 11.07 8.95 -8.55
N TRP A 131 10.43 7.92 -9.11
CA TRP A 131 9.65 8.02 -10.35
C TRP A 131 8.20 8.47 -10.10
N VAL A 132 7.68 8.22 -8.91
CA VAL A 132 6.38 8.68 -8.42
C VAL A 132 6.57 9.50 -7.15
N ASP A 133 5.53 10.17 -6.68
CA ASP A 133 5.61 10.96 -5.46
C ASP A 133 5.77 10.06 -4.23
N VAL A 134 6.58 10.49 -3.26
CA VAL A 134 6.91 9.71 -2.06
C VAL A 134 6.67 10.52 -0.80
N GLY A 135 5.82 10.01 0.08
CA GLY A 135 5.70 10.47 1.46
C GLY A 135 6.37 9.48 2.43
N PHE A 136 6.49 9.87 3.69
CA PHE A 136 7.16 9.08 4.71
C PHE A 136 6.31 8.96 5.96
N TYR A 137 6.35 7.78 6.60
CA TYR A 137 5.85 7.60 7.96
C TYR A 137 7.00 7.70 8.98
N GLY A 138 6.66 8.18 10.16
CA GLY A 138 7.49 8.07 11.36
C GLY A 138 7.19 6.77 12.12
N GLY A 139 8.12 6.35 12.96
CA GLY A 139 7.96 5.20 13.84
C GLY A 139 7.79 5.58 15.30
N ILE A 140 7.02 4.79 16.04
CA ILE A 140 7.05 4.80 17.51
C ILE A 140 7.82 3.56 17.99
N VAL A 141 8.82 3.82 18.83
CA VAL A 141 9.65 2.82 19.50
C VAL A 141 9.86 3.23 20.96
N PRO A 142 10.23 2.32 21.86
CA PRO A 142 10.49 2.68 23.26
C PRO A 142 11.40 3.90 23.37
N GLY A 143 10.97 4.90 24.15
CA GLY A 143 11.76 6.07 24.50
C GLY A 143 11.79 7.21 23.48
N ASN A 144 11.14 7.12 22.28
CA ASN A 144 11.20 8.19 21.28
C ASN A 144 10.02 9.16 21.29
N ALA A 145 9.15 9.14 22.29
CA ALA A 145 7.98 10.00 22.36
C ALA A 145 8.29 11.50 22.17
N GLY A 146 9.44 11.97 22.67
CA GLY A 146 9.90 13.35 22.51
C GLY A 146 10.24 13.78 21.07
N GLU A 147 10.45 12.84 20.14
CA GLU A 147 10.75 13.11 18.73
C GLU A 147 9.46 13.30 17.88
N LEU A 148 8.30 12.81 18.34
CA LEU A 148 7.11 12.62 17.49
C LEU A 148 6.57 13.96 16.96
N LYS A 149 6.44 14.99 17.80
CA LYS A 149 5.99 16.33 17.36
C LYS A 149 6.93 16.95 16.34
N ALA A 150 8.25 16.79 16.56
CA ALA A 150 9.24 17.31 15.62
C ALA A 150 9.13 16.61 14.26
N LEU A 151 8.87 15.30 14.23
CA LEU A 151 8.63 14.53 13.00
C LEU A 151 7.34 14.99 12.29
N VAL A 152 6.24 15.29 13.02
CA VAL A 152 5.02 15.87 12.42
C VAL A 152 5.34 17.19 11.73
N GLN A 153 6.16 18.05 12.36
CA GLN A 153 6.54 19.35 11.75
C GLN A 153 7.40 19.16 10.50
N GLN A 154 8.11 18.05 10.34
CA GLN A 154 8.87 17.70 9.14
C GLN A 154 8.02 17.04 8.06
N GLY A 155 6.71 16.86 8.27
CA GLY A 155 5.78 16.39 7.24
C GLY A 155 5.61 14.89 7.14
N VAL A 156 5.96 14.09 8.18
CA VAL A 156 5.61 12.66 8.17
C VAL A 156 4.09 12.49 8.11
N ARG A 157 3.63 11.46 7.39
CA ARG A 157 2.22 11.24 7.10
C ARG A 157 1.44 10.53 8.21
N GLY A 158 2.12 10.01 9.20
CA GLY A 158 1.58 9.27 10.35
C GLY A 158 2.69 8.54 11.06
N PHE A 159 2.34 7.74 12.07
CA PHE A 159 3.30 6.98 12.87
C PHE A 159 2.89 5.52 12.98
N LYS A 160 3.85 4.60 12.84
CA LYS A 160 3.65 3.15 12.99
C LYS A 160 4.40 2.61 14.19
N GLY A 161 3.74 1.73 14.97
CA GLY A 161 4.33 0.94 16.04
C GLY A 161 3.96 -0.53 15.95
N PHE A 162 4.69 -1.38 16.66
CA PHE A 162 4.48 -2.82 16.77
C PHE A 162 4.22 -3.21 18.22
N LEU A 163 3.26 -4.10 18.46
CA LEU A 163 2.98 -4.66 19.79
C LEU A 163 3.60 -6.07 19.96
N ILE A 164 4.31 -6.54 18.96
CA ILE A 164 5.08 -7.78 18.93
C ILE A 164 6.43 -7.50 18.27
N ASP A 165 7.40 -8.41 18.43
CA ASP A 165 8.69 -8.27 17.75
C ASP A 165 8.52 -8.03 16.24
N SER A 166 9.15 -6.96 15.75
CA SER A 166 9.10 -6.55 14.34
C SER A 166 10.01 -7.40 13.44
N GLY A 167 10.92 -8.17 14.02
CA GLY A 167 11.95 -8.93 13.32
C GLY A 167 13.21 -8.13 12.98
N VAL A 168 13.32 -6.86 13.40
CA VAL A 168 14.51 -6.02 13.22
C VAL A 168 14.86 -5.31 14.53
N GLU A 169 16.14 -5.38 14.94
CA GLU A 169 16.61 -4.87 16.23
C GLU A 169 16.42 -3.35 16.39
N GLU A 170 16.57 -2.61 15.29
CA GLU A 170 16.46 -1.16 15.29
C GLU A 170 15.01 -0.64 15.40
N PHE A 171 14.01 -1.53 15.38
CA PHE A 171 12.60 -1.17 15.50
C PHE A 171 11.86 -2.08 16.49
N PRO A 172 12.19 -1.99 17.80
CA PRO A 172 11.60 -2.85 18.83
C PRO A 172 10.11 -2.59 19.05
N ALA A 173 9.39 -3.60 19.57
CA ALA A 173 8.00 -3.48 19.96
C ALA A 173 7.79 -2.45 21.06
N VAL A 174 6.64 -1.78 21.04
CA VAL A 174 6.22 -0.82 22.07
C VAL A 174 5.38 -1.50 23.15
N SER A 175 5.55 -1.02 24.38
CA SER A 175 4.68 -1.37 25.51
C SER A 175 3.42 -0.49 25.53
N SER A 176 2.43 -0.84 26.38
CA SER A 176 1.27 0.00 26.65
C SER A 176 1.68 1.40 27.16
N GLU A 177 2.75 1.52 27.92
CA GLU A 177 3.26 2.81 28.40
C GLU A 177 3.82 3.66 27.26
N ASP A 178 4.55 3.07 26.31
CA ASP A 178 5.04 3.78 25.12
C ASP A 178 3.88 4.28 24.26
N ILE A 179 2.82 3.46 24.09
CA ILE A 179 1.60 3.85 23.36
C ILE A 179 0.90 5.03 24.07
N LYS A 180 0.77 4.99 25.40
CA LYS A 180 0.18 6.10 26.18
C LYS A 180 0.97 7.39 25.98
N LEU A 181 2.30 7.32 26.04
CA LEU A 181 3.16 8.48 25.81
C LEU A 181 2.99 9.02 24.39
N ALA A 182 3.00 8.15 23.37
CA ALA A 182 2.80 8.54 21.98
C ALA A 182 1.41 9.18 21.76
N MET A 183 0.33 8.58 22.30
CA MET A 183 -1.01 9.15 22.23
C MET A 183 -1.09 10.53 22.88
N LYS A 184 -0.47 10.71 24.03
CA LYS A 184 -0.42 12.00 24.73
C LYS A 184 0.32 13.08 23.93
N GLU A 185 1.48 12.72 23.34
CA GLU A 185 2.25 13.66 22.52
C GLU A 185 1.52 14.03 21.21
N LEU A 186 0.78 13.11 20.61
CA LEU A 186 0.13 13.29 19.32
C LEU A 186 -1.34 13.72 19.41
N ALA A 187 -1.91 13.87 20.61
CA ALA A 187 -3.36 14.08 20.81
C ALA A 187 -3.94 15.25 20.00
N ASP A 188 -3.18 16.34 19.84
CA ASP A 188 -3.61 17.56 19.15
C ASP A 188 -2.86 17.78 17.80
N GLU A 189 -2.08 16.80 17.35
CA GLU A 189 -1.34 16.91 16.10
C GLU A 189 -2.17 16.36 14.92
N PRO A 190 -2.07 16.98 13.71
CA PRO A 190 -2.76 16.53 12.52
C PRO A 190 -2.07 15.29 11.91
N THR A 191 -2.18 14.16 12.59
CA THR A 191 -1.50 12.92 12.23
C THR A 191 -2.40 11.70 12.45
N THR A 192 -1.90 10.51 12.12
CA THR A 192 -2.56 9.22 12.36
C THR A 192 -1.59 8.32 13.11
N LEU A 193 -2.04 7.65 14.15
CA LEU A 193 -1.27 6.65 14.86
C LEU A 193 -1.70 5.25 14.41
N MET A 194 -0.74 4.45 13.92
CA MET A 194 -0.98 3.17 13.26
C MET A 194 -0.25 2.04 13.97
N PHE A 195 -0.81 0.84 13.89
CA PHE A 195 -0.25 -0.32 14.58
C PHE A 195 -0.23 -1.57 13.70
N HIS A 196 0.95 -2.23 13.67
CA HIS A 196 1.01 -3.67 13.45
C HIS A 196 0.38 -4.33 14.66
N ALA A 197 -0.87 -4.73 14.53
CA ALA A 197 -1.70 -5.16 15.65
C ALA A 197 -1.66 -6.68 15.83
N GLU A 198 -0.51 -7.21 16.20
CA GLU A 198 -0.35 -8.55 16.78
C GLU A 198 0.25 -8.40 18.17
N MET A 199 -0.26 -9.12 19.16
CA MET A 199 0.22 -9.16 20.54
C MET A 199 -0.03 -10.54 21.14
N LEU A 200 0.92 -11.05 21.92
CA LEU A 200 0.71 -12.25 22.68
C LEU A 200 -0.39 -12.03 23.72
N PRO A 201 -1.40 -12.93 23.82
CA PRO A 201 -2.39 -12.84 24.88
C PRO A 201 -1.71 -12.89 26.25
N PRO A 202 -2.14 -12.05 27.22
CA PRO A 202 -1.63 -12.14 28.56
C PRO A 202 -1.96 -13.55 29.13
N ILE A 203 -0.97 -14.19 29.74
CA ILE A 203 -1.20 -15.45 30.46
C ILE A 203 -2.17 -15.15 31.60
N ALA A 204 -3.25 -15.93 31.70
CA ALA A 204 -4.22 -15.76 32.79
C ALA A 204 -3.48 -15.77 34.12
N ALA A 205 -3.85 -14.85 35.02
CA ALA A 205 -3.16 -14.49 36.28
C ALA A 205 -3.02 -15.63 37.34
N SER A 206 -3.14 -16.90 36.94
CA SER A 206 -2.89 -18.06 37.78
C SER A 206 -1.42 -18.45 37.92
N VAL A 207 -0.51 -17.81 37.16
CA VAL A 207 0.94 -18.02 37.24
C VAL A 207 1.56 -16.64 37.54
N GLY A 208 1.92 -16.44 38.80
CA GLY A 208 2.28 -15.12 39.36
C GLY A 208 3.66 -14.60 39.00
N ASP A 209 4.03 -14.58 37.73
CA ASP A 209 5.24 -13.91 37.26
C ASP A 209 4.95 -13.09 36.01
N ALA A 210 5.50 -11.88 35.95
CA ALA A 210 5.40 -11.00 34.80
C ALA A 210 6.06 -11.65 33.58
N VAL A 211 5.27 -12.17 32.67
CA VAL A 211 5.77 -12.71 31.40
C VAL A 211 6.16 -11.53 30.52
N SER A 212 7.41 -11.53 30.08
CA SER A 212 7.92 -10.60 29.09
C SER A 212 7.13 -10.74 27.79
N THR A 213 6.54 -9.65 27.29
CA THR A 213 5.84 -9.60 26.00
C THR A 213 6.78 -9.76 24.79
N SER A 214 8.08 -9.95 25.05
CA SER A 214 9.15 -10.06 24.05
C SER A 214 9.52 -11.49 23.66
N ASP A 215 9.02 -12.52 24.35
CA ASP A 215 9.34 -13.89 23.98
C ASP A 215 8.54 -14.29 22.72
N PRO A 216 9.20 -14.82 21.69
CA PRO A 216 8.49 -15.32 20.53
C PRO A 216 7.56 -16.45 20.95
N PRO A 217 6.36 -16.57 20.33
CA PRO A 217 5.43 -17.64 20.64
C PRO A 217 6.13 -18.99 20.47
N ALA A 218 5.90 -19.91 21.43
CA ALA A 218 6.45 -21.27 21.35
C ALA A 218 6.08 -21.86 19.97
N ALA A 219 7.09 -22.35 19.25
CA ALA A 219 6.87 -22.92 17.94
C ALA A 219 5.83 -24.06 18.04
N PRO A 220 4.73 -24.02 17.28
CA PRO A 220 3.74 -25.08 17.31
C PRO A 220 4.37 -26.39 16.84
N ALA A 221 3.86 -27.52 17.33
CA ALA A 221 4.33 -28.82 16.90
C ALA A 221 3.95 -29.05 15.43
N GLY A 222 4.94 -29.30 14.56
CA GLY A 222 4.74 -29.59 13.14
C GLY A 222 5.97 -29.27 12.29
N PRO A 223 5.97 -29.69 11.02
CA PRO A 223 7.05 -29.37 10.10
C PRO A 223 7.19 -27.85 9.91
N VAL A 224 8.40 -27.34 9.95
CA VAL A 224 8.68 -25.89 9.81
C VAL A 224 8.44 -25.38 8.39
N GLU A 225 8.42 -26.30 7.42
CA GLU A 225 8.11 -26.04 6.00
C GLU A 225 6.59 -25.97 5.73
N ALA A 226 5.76 -26.51 6.65
CA ALA A 226 4.32 -26.49 6.47
C ALA A 226 3.74 -25.12 6.79
N TYR A 227 3.00 -24.55 5.83
CA TYR A 227 2.32 -23.26 6.04
C TYR A 227 1.32 -23.33 7.21
N SER A 228 0.65 -24.46 7.39
CA SER A 228 -0.29 -24.67 8.49
C SER A 228 0.38 -24.57 9.88
N THR A 229 1.63 -25.01 10.02
CA THR A 229 2.41 -24.85 11.26
C THR A 229 2.69 -23.36 11.53
N PHE A 230 3.11 -22.63 10.51
CA PHE A 230 3.31 -21.18 10.61
C PHE A 230 2.01 -20.44 10.94
N LEU A 231 0.92 -20.76 10.27
CA LEU A 231 -0.40 -20.17 10.53
C LEU A 231 -0.85 -20.42 11.98
N ALA A 232 -0.65 -21.63 12.49
CA ALA A 232 -0.98 -21.98 13.87
C ALA A 232 -0.13 -21.22 14.91
N SER A 233 1.08 -20.78 14.55
CA SER A 233 1.95 -19.97 15.41
C SER A 233 1.48 -18.52 15.57
N ARG A 234 0.61 -18.03 14.65
CA ARG A 234 0.08 -16.67 14.65
C ARG A 234 -1.45 -16.67 14.52
N PRO A 235 -2.16 -17.20 15.54
CA PRO A 235 -3.61 -17.29 15.52
C PRO A 235 -4.26 -15.90 15.53
N SER A 236 -5.51 -15.80 15.05
CA SER A 236 -6.26 -14.54 14.98
C SER A 236 -6.42 -13.84 16.35
N VAL A 237 -6.30 -14.59 17.44
CA VAL A 237 -6.33 -14.02 18.80
C VAL A 237 -5.18 -13.02 19.04
N PHE A 238 -4.05 -13.10 18.33
CA PHE A 238 -2.98 -12.10 18.46
C PHE A 238 -3.46 -10.74 17.95
N GLU A 239 -4.17 -10.72 16.82
CA GLU A 239 -4.73 -9.49 16.29
C GLU A 239 -5.87 -8.94 17.18
N THR A 240 -6.76 -9.80 17.67
CA THR A 240 -7.86 -9.34 18.55
C THR A 240 -7.34 -8.81 19.89
N CYS A 241 -6.33 -9.45 20.49
CA CYS A 241 -5.69 -8.96 21.73
C CYS A 241 -5.02 -7.59 21.52
N ALA A 242 -4.24 -7.44 20.45
CA ALA A 242 -3.57 -6.18 20.15
C ALA A 242 -4.58 -5.03 19.94
N VAL A 243 -5.65 -5.30 19.19
CA VAL A 243 -6.69 -4.30 18.96
C VAL A 243 -7.43 -3.94 20.26
N GLN A 244 -7.73 -4.92 21.11
CA GLN A 244 -8.33 -4.65 22.42
C GLN A 244 -7.43 -3.77 23.29
N GLU A 245 -6.11 -4.03 23.30
CA GLU A 245 -5.14 -3.18 24.01
C GLU A 245 -5.14 -1.75 23.47
N ILE A 246 -5.03 -1.57 22.16
CA ILE A 246 -5.06 -0.24 21.51
C ILE A 246 -6.35 0.50 21.86
N LEU A 247 -7.51 -0.17 21.78
CA LEU A 247 -8.81 0.41 22.07
C LEU A 247 -8.96 0.80 23.54
N SER A 248 -8.37 0.03 24.46
CA SER A 248 -8.38 0.36 25.89
C SER A 248 -7.73 1.71 26.20
N LEU A 249 -6.75 2.10 25.37
CA LEU A 249 -5.97 3.33 25.51
C LEU A 249 -6.52 4.51 24.68
N ALA A 250 -7.44 4.27 23.75
CA ALA A 250 -7.95 5.29 22.83
C ALA A 250 -8.58 6.52 23.52
N HIS A 251 -9.11 6.34 24.72
CA HIS A 251 -9.68 7.42 25.54
C HIS A 251 -8.65 8.51 25.92
N LEU A 252 -7.34 8.22 25.86
CA LEU A 252 -6.28 9.17 26.19
C LEU A 252 -6.08 10.24 25.11
N ALA A 253 -6.49 9.94 23.86
CA ALA A 253 -6.40 10.87 22.74
C ALA A 253 -7.64 10.73 21.83
N PRO A 254 -8.85 11.16 22.27
CA PRO A 254 -10.12 10.85 21.60
C PRO A 254 -10.23 11.48 20.20
N ASN A 255 -9.41 12.49 19.91
CA ASN A 255 -9.38 13.16 18.61
C ASN A 255 -8.33 12.61 17.65
N LEU A 256 -7.34 11.87 18.14
CA LEU A 256 -6.28 11.27 17.33
C LEU A 256 -6.84 10.10 16.49
N PRO A 257 -6.78 10.17 15.16
CA PRO A 257 -7.12 9.04 14.32
C PRO A 257 -6.21 7.84 14.58
N LEU A 258 -6.81 6.68 14.82
CA LEU A 258 -6.12 5.39 14.95
C LEU A 258 -6.33 4.57 13.69
N HIS A 259 -5.33 3.76 13.32
CA HIS A 259 -5.42 2.93 12.15
C HIS A 259 -4.75 1.57 12.38
N ILE A 260 -5.45 0.49 12.03
CA ILE A 260 -4.89 -0.86 12.05
C ILE A 260 -4.37 -1.17 10.65
N VAL A 261 -3.05 -1.32 10.53
CA VAL A 261 -2.42 -1.64 9.25
C VAL A 261 -2.56 -3.13 8.92
N HIS A 262 -2.56 -3.48 7.64
CA HIS A 262 -2.56 -4.85 7.10
C HIS A 262 -3.43 -5.85 7.89
N LEU A 263 -4.66 -5.46 8.21
CA LEU A 263 -5.62 -6.32 8.93
C LEU A 263 -5.85 -7.63 8.17
N SER A 264 -5.52 -8.75 8.81
CA SER A 264 -5.65 -10.08 8.25
C SER A 264 -6.84 -10.85 8.84
N ALA A 265 -7.10 -10.76 10.15
CA ALA A 265 -8.13 -11.54 10.83
C ALA A 265 -9.52 -10.87 10.79
N MET A 266 -10.52 -11.55 10.20
CA MET A 266 -11.90 -11.04 10.17
C MET A 266 -12.51 -10.91 11.56
N GLU A 267 -12.03 -11.63 12.57
CA GLU A 267 -12.47 -11.59 13.96
C GLU A 267 -12.24 -10.23 14.63
N VAL A 268 -11.38 -9.39 14.08
CA VAL A 268 -11.15 -8.02 14.55
C VAL A 268 -12.27 -7.07 14.12
N ILE A 269 -12.95 -7.34 13.01
CA ILE A 269 -13.95 -6.46 12.42
C ILE A 269 -15.06 -6.05 13.42
N PRO A 270 -15.68 -6.98 14.18
CA PRO A 270 -16.68 -6.60 15.17
C PRO A 270 -16.17 -5.68 16.27
N LEU A 271 -14.90 -5.81 16.68
CA LEU A 271 -14.29 -4.94 17.69
C LEU A 271 -14.14 -3.51 17.16
N LEU A 272 -13.72 -3.35 15.92
CA LEU A 272 -13.60 -2.04 15.28
C LEU A 272 -14.94 -1.37 15.06
N HIS A 273 -15.99 -2.12 14.67
CA HIS A 273 -17.35 -1.60 14.56
C HIS A 273 -17.87 -1.09 15.89
N LYS A 274 -17.69 -1.89 16.96
CA LYS A 274 -18.09 -1.47 18.31
C LYS A 274 -17.33 -0.20 18.71
N ALA A 275 -16.02 -0.14 18.53
CA ALA A 275 -15.23 1.02 18.89
C ALA A 275 -15.68 2.29 18.15
N ARG A 276 -16.01 2.20 16.86
CA ARG A 276 -16.54 3.34 16.10
C ARG A 276 -17.90 3.77 16.61
N THR A 277 -18.77 2.82 16.97
CA THR A 277 -20.08 3.13 17.59
C THR A 277 -19.88 3.84 18.93
N ASP A 278 -18.86 3.47 19.69
CA ASP A 278 -18.48 4.12 20.95
C ASP A 278 -17.75 5.47 20.75
N GLY A 279 -17.58 5.94 19.50
CA GLY A 279 -17.01 7.24 19.15
C GLY A 279 -15.48 7.26 18.92
N VAL A 280 -14.80 6.12 18.93
CA VAL A 280 -13.36 6.04 18.64
C VAL A 280 -13.12 6.28 17.15
N LYS A 281 -12.20 7.20 16.82
CA LYS A 281 -11.79 7.48 15.43
C LYS A 281 -10.82 6.41 14.95
N ILE A 282 -11.31 5.23 14.61
CA ILE A 282 -10.50 4.10 14.16
C ILE A 282 -10.92 3.59 12.79
N THR A 283 -9.92 3.23 11.97
CA THR A 283 -10.07 2.58 10.67
C THR A 283 -9.07 1.44 10.54
N ALA A 284 -9.21 0.64 9.50
CA ALA A 284 -8.22 -0.38 9.14
C ALA A 284 -7.95 -0.36 7.63
N GLU A 285 -6.78 -0.85 7.25
CA GLU A 285 -6.47 -1.28 5.90
C GLU A 285 -6.35 -2.79 5.83
N THR A 286 -6.53 -3.36 4.65
CA THR A 286 -6.15 -4.73 4.33
C THR A 286 -5.25 -4.74 3.10
N CYS A 287 -4.67 -5.89 2.75
CA CYS A 287 -3.70 -5.98 1.68
C CYS A 287 -4.22 -6.80 0.50
N PHE A 288 -3.67 -6.51 -0.70
CA PHE A 288 -3.99 -7.27 -1.90
C PHE A 288 -3.81 -8.78 -1.70
N HIS A 289 -2.79 -9.19 -0.96
CA HIS A 289 -2.50 -10.60 -0.72
C HIS A 289 -3.54 -11.28 0.19
N TYR A 290 -4.11 -10.61 1.20
CA TYR A 290 -5.19 -11.18 2.01
C TYR A 290 -6.50 -11.32 1.23
N LEU A 291 -6.68 -10.53 0.18
CA LEU A 291 -7.87 -10.54 -0.67
C LEU A 291 -7.77 -11.52 -1.86
N SER A 292 -6.57 -12.00 -2.18
CA SER A 292 -6.32 -12.80 -3.39
C SER A 292 -5.60 -14.14 -3.15
N LEU A 293 -5.06 -14.36 -1.96
CA LEU A 293 -4.38 -15.59 -1.57
C LEU A 293 -5.11 -16.22 -0.38
N ALA A 294 -5.15 -17.54 -0.31
CA ALA A 294 -5.75 -18.29 0.79
C ALA A 294 -4.77 -19.36 1.30
N ALA A 295 -4.79 -19.59 2.61
CA ALA A 295 -3.88 -20.52 3.28
C ALA A 295 -3.91 -21.94 2.69
N GLU A 296 -5.10 -22.37 2.25
CA GLU A 296 -5.34 -23.70 1.65
C GLU A 296 -4.62 -23.90 0.31
N GLU A 297 -4.20 -22.82 -0.35
CA GLU A 297 -3.53 -22.86 -1.65
C GLU A 297 -1.99 -22.81 -1.52
N ILE A 298 -1.47 -22.54 -0.32
CA ILE A 298 -0.04 -22.33 -0.10
C ILE A 298 0.66 -23.69 0.06
N ARG A 299 1.63 -23.93 -0.81
CA ARG A 299 2.43 -25.16 -0.79
C ARG A 299 3.48 -25.09 0.32
N ASP A 300 3.76 -26.24 0.91
CA ASP A 300 4.85 -26.36 1.88
C ASP A 300 6.18 -25.92 1.25
N GLY A 301 6.96 -25.17 2.00
CA GLY A 301 8.22 -24.58 1.56
C GLY A 301 8.12 -23.36 0.67
N ASP A 302 6.92 -22.96 0.19
CA ASP A 302 6.75 -21.74 -0.63
C ASP A 302 6.71 -20.47 0.23
N THR A 303 7.83 -20.14 0.81
CA THR A 303 8.01 -19.01 1.72
C THR A 303 7.83 -17.63 1.09
N ARG A 304 7.59 -17.54 -0.24
CA ARG A 304 7.15 -16.31 -0.89
C ARG A 304 5.83 -15.79 -0.32
N HIS A 305 5.03 -16.71 0.25
CA HIS A 305 3.74 -16.40 0.88
C HIS A 305 3.86 -16.03 2.37
N LYS A 306 5.05 -16.06 2.96
CA LYS A 306 5.23 -15.66 4.36
C LYS A 306 5.06 -14.14 4.50
N CYS A 307 4.11 -13.74 5.32
CA CYS A 307 3.92 -12.38 5.83
C CYS A 307 3.39 -12.41 7.27
N CYS A 308 3.48 -11.33 7.97
CA CYS A 308 2.95 -11.15 9.32
C CYS A 308 2.10 -9.88 9.37
N PRO A 309 0.82 -9.99 9.76
CA PRO A 309 0.06 -11.21 10.06
C PRO A 309 -0.02 -12.20 8.89
N PRO A 310 -0.29 -13.51 9.13
CA PRO A 310 -0.28 -14.52 8.07
C PRO A 310 -1.51 -14.42 7.14
N ILE A 311 -1.37 -14.93 5.92
CA ILE A 311 -2.50 -15.21 5.03
C ILE A 311 -3.36 -16.30 5.67
N ARG A 312 -4.65 -16.03 5.86
CA ARG A 312 -5.59 -16.91 6.52
C ARG A 312 -6.44 -17.71 5.53
N SER A 313 -7.42 -18.46 6.05
CA SER A 313 -8.30 -19.32 5.25
C SER A 313 -9.13 -18.55 4.22
N LYS A 314 -9.67 -19.29 3.25
CA LYS A 314 -10.63 -18.75 2.27
C LYS A 314 -11.86 -18.12 2.94
N LEU A 315 -12.37 -18.74 4.01
CA LEU A 315 -13.48 -18.20 4.79
C LEU A 315 -13.14 -16.83 5.39
N ASN A 316 -11.94 -16.68 5.92
CA ASN A 316 -11.46 -15.40 6.45
C ASN A 316 -11.34 -14.35 5.34
N GLN A 317 -10.79 -14.73 4.19
CA GLN A 317 -10.71 -13.86 3.01
C GLN A 317 -12.10 -13.35 2.60
N ASP A 318 -13.11 -14.23 2.59
CA ASP A 318 -14.49 -13.85 2.25
C ASP A 318 -15.09 -12.89 3.28
N GLY A 319 -14.72 -13.03 4.57
CA GLY A 319 -15.08 -12.08 5.63
C GLY A 319 -14.49 -10.68 5.40
N LEU A 320 -13.22 -10.58 4.97
CA LEU A 320 -12.60 -9.30 4.62
C LEU A 320 -13.28 -8.65 3.40
N TRP A 321 -13.60 -9.43 2.37
CA TRP A 321 -14.36 -8.95 1.21
C TRP A 321 -15.75 -8.45 1.60
N ALA A 322 -16.48 -9.19 2.44
CA ALA A 322 -17.80 -8.79 2.91
C ALA A 322 -17.75 -7.44 3.65
N GLU A 323 -16.68 -7.18 4.40
CA GLU A 323 -16.48 -5.89 5.07
C GLU A 323 -16.17 -4.76 4.09
N LEU A 324 -15.31 -4.98 3.10
CA LEU A 324 -14.98 -4.00 2.07
C LEU A 324 -16.19 -3.61 1.21
N GLU A 325 -17.08 -4.55 0.93
CA GLU A 325 -18.29 -4.34 0.13
C GLU A 325 -19.42 -3.63 0.89
N ARG A 326 -19.29 -3.42 2.20
CA ARG A 326 -20.22 -2.61 2.97
C ARG A 326 -20.35 -1.20 2.43
N HIS A 327 -21.40 -0.52 2.82
CA HIS A 327 -21.58 0.89 2.47
C HIS A 327 -20.34 1.69 2.91
N ALA A 328 -19.90 2.65 2.08
CA ALA A 328 -18.64 3.38 2.28
C ALA A 328 -18.51 4.01 3.69
N GLU A 329 -19.64 4.48 4.27
CA GLU A 329 -19.64 5.10 5.59
C GLU A 329 -19.57 4.06 6.72
N ASP A 330 -20.15 2.87 6.53
CA ASP A 330 -20.30 1.88 7.57
C ASP A 330 -19.07 0.97 7.75
N GLY A 331 -18.36 0.63 6.67
CA GLY A 331 -17.20 -0.27 6.71
C GLY A 331 -16.06 0.26 7.58
N VAL A 332 -15.36 -0.60 8.31
CA VAL A 332 -14.16 -0.26 9.11
C VAL A 332 -12.87 -0.43 8.32
N ILE A 333 -12.82 -1.38 7.36
CA ILE A 333 -11.72 -1.48 6.40
C ILE A 333 -11.97 -0.44 5.30
N LYS A 334 -11.15 0.60 5.29
CA LYS A 334 -11.31 1.74 4.37
C LYS A 334 -10.41 1.69 3.16
N THR A 335 -9.25 1.07 3.28
CA THR A 335 -8.18 1.13 2.28
C THR A 335 -7.63 -0.26 1.97
N VAL A 336 -7.14 -0.43 0.74
CA VAL A 336 -6.43 -1.62 0.29
C VAL A 336 -5.06 -1.19 -0.25
N VAL A 337 -4.01 -1.79 0.26
CA VAL A 337 -2.61 -1.42 0.03
C VAL A 337 -1.77 -2.65 -0.36
N SER A 338 -0.54 -2.43 -0.81
CA SER A 338 0.32 -3.56 -1.18
C SER A 338 0.99 -4.22 0.02
N ASP A 339 1.34 -3.46 1.04
CA ASP A 339 2.34 -3.86 2.05
C ASP A 339 3.56 -4.49 1.35
N HIS A 340 4.06 -3.79 0.32
CA HIS A 340 5.24 -4.23 -0.40
C HIS A 340 6.43 -4.29 0.55
N SER A 341 6.80 -5.51 0.93
CA SER A 341 7.85 -5.80 1.93
C SER A 341 8.88 -6.77 1.35
N PRO A 342 9.70 -6.33 0.37
CA PRO A 342 10.68 -7.17 -0.29
C PRO A 342 11.91 -7.43 0.57
N CYS A 343 12.60 -8.52 0.24
CA CYS A 343 13.96 -8.82 0.70
C CYS A 343 14.75 -9.43 -0.43
N THR A 344 16.04 -9.66 -0.22
CA THR A 344 16.86 -10.45 -1.16
C THR A 344 16.36 -11.89 -1.23
N PRO A 345 16.42 -12.55 -2.40
CA PRO A 345 15.82 -13.88 -2.60
C PRO A 345 16.39 -14.98 -1.71
N ASP A 346 17.66 -14.87 -1.29
CA ASP A 346 18.32 -15.78 -0.37
C ASP A 346 17.64 -15.84 1.01
N LEU A 347 17.10 -14.71 1.48
CA LEU A 347 16.36 -14.64 2.75
C LEU A 347 14.99 -15.33 2.69
N LYS A 348 14.49 -15.68 1.51
CA LYS A 348 13.26 -16.47 1.36
C LYS A 348 13.48 -17.97 1.57
N LEU A 349 14.71 -18.44 1.57
CA LEU A 349 15.07 -19.85 1.82
C LEU A 349 14.27 -20.85 0.96
N LEU A 350 13.99 -20.51 -0.29
CA LEU A 350 13.15 -21.31 -1.19
C LEU A 350 13.83 -22.65 -1.53
N PRO A 351 13.15 -23.79 -1.37
CA PRO A 351 13.65 -25.08 -1.85
C PRO A 351 13.84 -25.10 -3.37
N SER A 352 14.73 -25.96 -3.85
CA SER A 352 15.10 -26.04 -5.28
C SER A 352 13.94 -26.33 -6.25
N HIS A 353 12.89 -26.97 -5.76
CA HIS A 353 11.70 -27.30 -6.55
C HIS A 353 10.67 -26.15 -6.65
N ILE A 354 10.88 -25.05 -5.89
CA ILE A 354 10.00 -23.87 -5.95
C ILE A 354 10.56 -22.85 -6.94
N PRO A 355 9.75 -22.31 -7.88
CA PRO A 355 10.18 -21.28 -8.81
C PRO A 355 10.70 -20.03 -8.09
N GLY A 356 11.84 -19.51 -8.52
CA GLY A 356 12.50 -18.37 -7.88
C GLY A 356 13.56 -18.77 -6.87
N HIS A 357 13.84 -20.08 -6.74
CA HIS A 357 14.98 -20.55 -5.97
C HIS A 357 16.29 -19.88 -6.43
N HIS A 358 17.05 -19.42 -5.45
CA HIS A 358 18.43 -18.97 -5.64
C HIS A 358 19.33 -19.84 -4.78
N ALA A 359 20.39 -20.39 -5.36
CA ALA A 359 21.40 -21.12 -4.60
C ALA A 359 22.00 -20.16 -3.55
N ALA A 360 21.90 -20.53 -2.29
CA ALA A 360 22.59 -19.77 -1.24
C ALA A 360 24.10 -19.87 -1.44
N ASN A 361 24.78 -18.74 -1.36
CA ASN A 361 26.25 -18.71 -1.28
C ASN A 361 26.62 -19.11 0.16
N GLY A 362 26.82 -20.42 0.42
CA GLY A 362 27.24 -20.92 1.72
C GLY A 362 26.29 -21.94 2.34
N GLU A 363 26.65 -22.48 3.48
CA GLU A 363 26.15 -23.67 4.17
C GLU A 363 24.67 -23.64 4.66
N VAL A 364 23.89 -22.64 4.35
CA VAL A 364 22.46 -22.59 4.72
C VAL A 364 21.66 -23.31 3.65
N GLU A 365 21.26 -24.53 3.94
CA GLU A 365 20.32 -25.29 3.15
C GLU A 365 19.02 -24.49 3.00
N ASN A 366 18.57 -24.26 1.75
CA ASN A 366 17.27 -23.59 1.48
C ASN A 366 16.15 -24.51 1.95
N SER A 367 15.82 -24.42 3.22
CA SER A 367 15.00 -25.38 3.94
C SER A 367 13.50 -25.22 3.66
N GLY A 368 13.06 -24.10 3.10
CA GLY A 368 11.64 -23.80 2.98
C GLY A 368 10.96 -23.49 4.33
N SER A 369 11.75 -23.26 5.39
CA SER A 369 11.22 -22.98 6.73
C SER A 369 10.48 -21.63 6.76
N PHE A 370 9.19 -21.68 7.05
CA PHE A 370 8.39 -20.47 7.27
C PHE A 370 8.80 -19.70 8.53
N PHE A 371 9.50 -20.32 9.45
CA PHE A 371 9.99 -19.64 10.67
C PHE A 371 11.27 -18.85 10.40
N SER A 372 12.21 -19.45 9.68
CA SER A 372 13.53 -18.86 9.42
C SER A 372 13.54 -17.90 8.22
N ALA A 373 12.65 -18.08 7.22
CA ALA A 373 12.58 -17.21 6.06
C ALA A 373 12.10 -15.81 6.47
N TRP A 374 12.54 -14.78 5.75
CA TRP A 374 12.06 -13.41 5.93
C TRP A 374 10.58 -13.28 5.56
N GLY A 375 9.79 -12.60 6.41
CA GLY A 375 8.38 -12.26 6.18
C GLY A 375 8.24 -11.02 5.30
N GLY A 376 7.31 -11.06 4.36
CA GLY A 376 6.97 -9.94 3.49
C GLY A 376 6.72 -10.36 2.06
N ILE A 377 5.80 -9.68 1.39
CA ILE A 377 5.37 -9.98 0.01
C ILE A 377 5.74 -8.83 -0.92
N SER A 378 6.39 -9.15 -2.03
CA SER A 378 6.72 -8.18 -3.08
C SER A 378 5.55 -8.08 -4.06
N SER A 379 4.88 -6.91 -4.11
CA SER A 379 3.66 -6.74 -4.90
C SER A 379 3.38 -5.31 -5.40
N VAL A 380 4.20 -4.30 -5.06
CA VAL A 380 3.99 -2.93 -5.57
C VAL A 380 3.95 -2.93 -7.11
N GLY A 381 2.94 -2.26 -7.67
CA GLY A 381 2.70 -2.29 -9.12
C GLY A 381 1.85 -3.47 -9.62
N LEU A 382 1.51 -4.44 -8.76
CA LEU A 382 0.60 -5.53 -9.12
C LEU A 382 -0.82 -5.35 -8.56
N GLY A 383 -1.02 -4.38 -7.66
CA GLY A 383 -2.26 -4.23 -6.88
C GLY A 383 -3.51 -4.04 -7.73
N LEU A 384 -3.50 -3.12 -8.70
CA LEU A 384 -4.66 -2.87 -9.57
C LEU A 384 -5.07 -4.10 -10.38
N PRO A 385 -4.17 -4.79 -11.10
CA PRO A 385 -4.52 -6.03 -11.79
C PRO A 385 -4.99 -7.15 -10.85
N ILE A 386 -4.41 -7.27 -9.64
CA ILE A 386 -4.85 -8.24 -8.64
C ILE A 386 -6.30 -7.96 -8.24
N MET A 387 -6.62 -6.72 -7.83
CA MET A 387 -7.97 -6.33 -7.43
C MET A 387 -8.98 -6.51 -8.57
N TRP A 388 -8.59 -6.13 -9.79
CA TRP A 388 -9.45 -6.30 -10.96
C TRP A 388 -9.72 -7.78 -11.26
N THR A 389 -8.72 -8.64 -11.13
CA THR A 389 -8.86 -10.08 -11.29
C THR A 389 -9.85 -10.67 -10.29
N GLU A 390 -9.65 -10.35 -8.99
CA GLU A 390 -10.51 -10.85 -7.91
C GLU A 390 -11.96 -10.35 -8.04
N LEU A 391 -12.16 -9.07 -8.32
CA LEU A 391 -13.49 -8.51 -8.56
C LEU A 391 -14.16 -9.12 -9.79
N SER A 392 -13.37 -9.39 -10.85
CA SER A 392 -13.88 -10.03 -12.05
C SER A 392 -14.45 -11.42 -11.77
N HIS A 393 -13.75 -12.21 -10.94
CA HIS A 393 -14.21 -13.54 -10.54
C HIS A 393 -15.41 -13.45 -9.58
N ARG A 394 -15.35 -12.61 -8.56
CA ARG A 394 -16.38 -12.50 -7.51
C ARG A 394 -17.71 -11.94 -8.05
N LYS A 395 -17.64 -10.98 -8.96
CA LYS A 395 -18.83 -10.30 -9.52
C LYS A 395 -19.24 -10.83 -10.89
N ASN A 396 -18.55 -11.87 -11.40
CA ASN A 396 -18.77 -12.43 -12.74
C ASN A 396 -18.77 -11.31 -13.81
N LEU A 397 -17.74 -10.43 -13.77
CA LEU A 397 -17.67 -9.32 -14.71
C LEU A 397 -17.58 -9.84 -16.13
N THR A 398 -18.47 -9.37 -17.00
CA THR A 398 -18.51 -9.69 -18.40
C THR A 398 -17.58 -8.76 -19.19
N SER A 399 -17.34 -9.12 -20.47
CA SER A 399 -16.59 -8.23 -21.38
C SER A 399 -17.39 -6.99 -21.80
N ALA A 400 -18.64 -6.82 -21.30
CA ALA A 400 -19.45 -5.64 -21.58
C ALA A 400 -18.97 -4.46 -20.71
N PRO A 401 -18.33 -3.43 -21.29
CA PRO A 401 -17.64 -2.38 -20.52
C PRO A 401 -18.60 -1.49 -19.71
N ASP A 402 -19.89 -1.55 -19.99
CA ASP A 402 -20.91 -0.66 -19.41
C ASP A 402 -21.89 -1.35 -18.48
N ASP A 403 -21.66 -2.63 -18.12
CA ASP A 403 -22.53 -3.29 -17.15
C ASP A 403 -22.36 -2.69 -15.73
N ALA A 404 -23.42 -2.80 -14.92
CA ALA A 404 -23.48 -2.20 -13.61
C ALA A 404 -22.40 -2.75 -12.63
N ASN A 405 -22.02 -4.03 -12.78
CA ASN A 405 -21.01 -4.67 -11.95
C ASN A 405 -19.61 -4.15 -12.29
N THR A 406 -19.29 -4.00 -13.59
CA THR A 406 -18.03 -3.39 -14.06
C THR A 406 -17.89 -1.96 -13.57
N LYS A 407 -18.95 -1.15 -13.72
CA LYS A 407 -18.98 0.23 -13.17
C LYS A 407 -18.71 0.26 -11.68
N ARG A 408 -19.41 -0.58 -10.92
CA ARG A 408 -19.26 -0.66 -9.47
C ARG A 408 -17.85 -1.11 -9.06
N ALA A 409 -17.27 -2.11 -9.74
CA ALA A 409 -15.93 -2.59 -9.44
C ALA A 409 -14.85 -1.52 -9.62
N LEU A 410 -14.92 -0.75 -10.73
CA LEU A 410 -14.00 0.37 -10.97
C LEU A 410 -14.14 1.48 -9.91
N GLN A 411 -15.37 1.83 -9.54
CA GLN A 411 -15.66 2.81 -8.48
C GLN A 411 -15.13 2.35 -7.12
N ASP A 412 -15.32 1.08 -6.79
CA ASP A 412 -14.85 0.49 -5.53
C ASP A 412 -13.31 0.49 -5.46
N ILE A 413 -12.60 0.13 -6.54
CA ILE A 413 -11.13 0.22 -6.60
C ILE A 413 -10.66 1.66 -6.38
N VAL A 414 -11.25 2.63 -7.07
CA VAL A 414 -10.87 4.05 -6.89
C VAL A 414 -11.13 4.49 -5.45
N ARG A 415 -12.23 4.08 -4.86
CA ARG A 415 -12.53 4.38 -3.46
C ARG A 415 -11.46 3.80 -2.52
N TRP A 416 -11.10 2.51 -2.67
CA TRP A 416 -10.20 1.81 -1.73
C TRP A 416 -8.73 2.13 -1.94
N CYS A 417 -8.29 2.34 -3.20
CA CYS A 417 -6.87 2.42 -3.54
C CYS A 417 -6.44 3.83 -4.01
N CYS A 418 -7.37 4.78 -4.16
CA CYS A 418 -7.05 6.14 -4.57
C CYS A 418 -7.59 7.17 -3.56
N ALA A 419 -8.92 7.33 -3.44
CA ALA A 419 -9.53 8.37 -2.63
C ALA A 419 -9.31 8.16 -1.12
N ASN A 420 -9.63 6.96 -0.61
CA ASN A 420 -9.50 6.68 0.82
C ASN A 420 -8.05 6.60 1.27
N THR A 421 -7.15 6.05 0.45
CA THR A 421 -5.71 6.03 0.75
C THR A 421 -5.12 7.44 0.75
N ALA A 422 -5.52 8.30 -0.20
CA ALA A 422 -5.14 9.72 -0.18
C ALA A 422 -5.63 10.42 1.10
N ALA A 423 -6.88 10.16 1.52
CA ALA A 423 -7.44 10.73 2.74
C ALA A 423 -6.72 10.24 4.00
N GLN A 424 -6.39 8.95 4.08
CA GLN A 424 -5.64 8.36 5.20
C GLN A 424 -4.32 9.11 5.45
N VAL A 425 -3.65 9.52 4.39
CA VAL A 425 -2.35 10.18 4.47
C VAL A 425 -2.41 11.71 4.37
N GLY A 426 -3.61 12.30 4.44
CA GLY A 426 -3.82 13.76 4.42
C GLY A 426 -3.58 14.42 3.06
N LEU A 427 -3.84 13.70 1.97
CA LEU A 427 -3.68 14.18 0.58
C LEU A 427 -5.03 14.29 -0.16
N GLN A 428 -6.16 14.21 0.53
CA GLN A 428 -7.52 14.19 -0.03
C GLN A 428 -7.92 15.42 -0.84
N ASN A 429 -7.20 16.54 -0.71
CA ASN A 429 -7.45 17.76 -1.46
C ASN A 429 -6.47 17.93 -2.65
N GLN A 430 -5.64 16.91 -2.91
CA GLN A 430 -4.59 17.00 -3.91
C GLN A 430 -4.53 15.76 -4.80
N LYS A 431 -4.82 14.58 -4.24
CA LYS A 431 -4.67 13.27 -4.89
C LYS A 431 -5.90 12.39 -4.67
N GLY A 432 -6.04 11.33 -5.47
CA GLY A 432 -7.09 10.32 -5.31
C GLY A 432 -8.38 10.59 -6.08
N ASP A 433 -8.46 11.70 -6.83
CA ASP A 433 -9.57 12.00 -7.76
C ASP A 433 -9.07 12.77 -8.97
N LEU A 434 -9.88 12.84 -10.04
CA LEU A 434 -9.60 13.57 -11.28
C LEU A 434 -10.51 14.80 -11.39
N VAL A 435 -10.32 15.78 -10.48
CA VAL A 435 -11.14 16.97 -10.42
C VAL A 435 -10.27 18.26 -10.50
N PRO A 436 -10.84 19.41 -10.90
CA PRO A 436 -10.08 20.66 -10.96
C PRO A 436 -9.38 20.99 -9.64
N GLY A 437 -8.12 21.42 -9.73
CA GLY A 437 -7.27 21.74 -8.58
C GLY A 437 -6.40 20.58 -8.07
N PHE A 438 -6.74 19.34 -8.38
CA PHE A 438 -5.95 18.16 -8.03
C PHE A 438 -4.73 18.00 -8.95
N ASP A 439 -3.74 17.26 -8.51
CA ASP A 439 -2.65 16.84 -9.36
C ASP A 439 -3.19 15.98 -10.50
N ALA A 440 -2.69 16.17 -11.71
CA ALA A 440 -3.06 15.34 -12.84
C ALA A 440 -2.31 13.99 -12.78
N ASP A 441 -2.63 13.22 -11.75
CA ASP A 441 -2.16 11.87 -11.52
C ASP A 441 -3.14 10.89 -12.14
N ILE A 442 -2.77 10.27 -13.27
CA ILE A 442 -3.70 9.49 -14.09
C ILE A 442 -3.12 8.10 -14.35
N CYS A 443 -3.95 7.08 -14.14
CA CYS A 443 -3.70 5.71 -14.57
C CYS A 443 -4.59 5.40 -15.78
N VAL A 444 -4.00 5.06 -16.91
CA VAL A 444 -4.70 4.56 -18.10
C VAL A 444 -4.77 3.05 -18.01
N PHE A 445 -5.97 2.50 -17.87
CA PHE A 445 -6.21 1.11 -17.56
C PHE A 445 -6.98 0.38 -18.65
N ASP A 446 -6.40 -0.68 -19.19
CA ASP A 446 -7.04 -1.63 -20.09
C ASP A 446 -7.64 -2.78 -19.27
N ASP A 447 -8.93 -2.67 -18.99
CA ASP A 447 -9.67 -3.62 -18.16
C ASP A 447 -10.00 -4.95 -18.85
N THR A 448 -9.68 -5.06 -20.15
CA THR A 448 -9.92 -6.27 -20.96
C THR A 448 -8.70 -7.16 -21.15
N ALA A 449 -7.49 -6.60 -20.95
CA ALA A 449 -6.25 -7.33 -21.15
C ALA A 449 -6.07 -8.46 -20.13
N GLU A 450 -5.41 -9.53 -20.57
CA GLU A 450 -4.94 -10.61 -19.69
C GLU A 450 -3.45 -10.85 -19.89
N TRP A 451 -2.74 -11.14 -18.82
CA TRP A 451 -1.29 -11.38 -18.86
C TRP A 451 -0.83 -12.23 -17.69
N VAL A 452 0.32 -12.90 -17.88
CA VAL A 452 0.92 -13.73 -16.84
C VAL A 452 2.04 -12.97 -16.14
N VAL A 453 2.06 -12.98 -14.82
CA VAL A 453 3.13 -12.40 -14.00
C VAL A 453 4.42 -13.20 -14.21
N LYS A 454 5.44 -12.55 -14.75
CA LYS A 454 6.76 -13.14 -15.04
C LYS A 454 7.86 -12.26 -14.42
N PRO A 455 9.07 -12.78 -14.20
CA PRO A 455 10.18 -11.94 -13.74
C PRO A 455 10.39 -10.65 -14.57
N SER A 456 10.17 -10.73 -15.90
CA SER A 456 10.25 -9.58 -16.82
C SER A 456 9.15 -8.54 -16.63
N THR A 457 8.03 -8.88 -15.99
CA THR A 457 6.90 -7.98 -15.71
C THR A 457 6.86 -7.51 -14.26
N MET A 458 7.82 -7.90 -13.43
CA MET A 458 7.99 -7.41 -12.06
C MET A 458 9.15 -6.40 -12.08
N LEU A 459 8.85 -5.10 -11.89
CA LEU A 459 9.87 -4.05 -11.98
C LEU A 459 10.56 -3.76 -10.64
N PHE A 460 10.01 -4.21 -9.52
CA PHE A 460 10.71 -4.14 -8.24
C PHE A 460 12.03 -4.93 -8.28
N ARG A 461 12.99 -4.57 -7.44
CA ARG A 461 14.39 -5.06 -7.49
C ARG A 461 14.46 -6.58 -7.46
N ASN A 462 13.92 -7.22 -6.45
CA ASN A 462 14.00 -8.66 -6.24
C ASN A 462 12.77 -9.38 -6.81
N LYS A 463 12.94 -10.11 -7.91
CA LYS A 463 11.85 -10.74 -8.69
C LYS A 463 11.28 -11.98 -7.99
N CYS A 464 11.03 -11.89 -6.68
CA CYS A 464 10.53 -12.96 -5.84
C CYS A 464 9.15 -12.59 -5.27
N SER A 465 8.09 -13.17 -5.83
CA SER A 465 6.71 -12.84 -5.47
C SER A 465 5.81 -14.08 -5.56
N PRO A 466 4.83 -14.24 -4.65
CA PRO A 466 3.84 -15.33 -4.74
C PRO A 466 2.93 -15.22 -5.97
N TYR A 467 2.91 -14.06 -6.61
CA TYR A 467 2.11 -13.84 -7.83
C TYR A 467 2.77 -14.36 -9.10
N GLN A 468 4.05 -14.74 -9.06
CA GLN A 468 4.73 -15.28 -10.24
C GLN A 468 4.02 -16.51 -10.80
N GLY A 469 3.73 -16.46 -12.11
CA GLY A 469 3.00 -17.52 -12.84
C GLY A 469 1.48 -17.37 -12.79
N ARG A 470 0.91 -16.48 -11.99
CA ARG A 470 -0.53 -16.20 -12.00
C ARG A 470 -0.92 -15.39 -13.23
N THR A 471 -2.08 -15.71 -13.80
CA THR A 471 -2.73 -14.90 -14.83
C THR A 471 -3.53 -13.79 -14.15
N LEU A 472 -3.28 -12.56 -14.53
CA LEU A 472 -4.02 -11.39 -14.05
C LEU A 472 -4.82 -10.77 -15.20
N ARG A 473 -6.00 -10.25 -14.89
CA ARG A 473 -6.84 -9.44 -15.75
C ARG A 473 -6.59 -7.95 -15.48
N GLY A 474 -6.69 -7.17 -16.56
CA GLY A 474 -6.42 -5.74 -16.49
C GLY A 474 -4.94 -5.41 -16.60
N MET A 475 -4.63 -4.36 -17.34
CA MET A 475 -3.25 -3.92 -17.58
C MET A 475 -3.17 -2.39 -17.56
N VAL A 476 -2.22 -1.86 -16.80
CA VAL A 476 -1.90 -0.43 -16.87
C VAL A 476 -1.17 -0.15 -18.17
N ARG A 477 -1.72 0.72 -18.99
CA ARG A 477 -1.13 1.15 -20.28
C ARG A 477 -0.17 2.32 -20.09
N GLU A 478 -0.60 3.31 -19.31
CA GLU A 478 0.21 4.49 -19.02
C GLU A 478 -0.03 4.98 -17.59
N THR A 479 0.99 5.62 -17.04
CA THR A 479 0.94 6.30 -15.75
C THR A 479 1.46 7.72 -15.90
N TRP A 480 0.66 8.67 -15.44
CA TRP A 480 0.95 10.09 -15.46
C TRP A 480 1.05 10.60 -14.03
N VAL A 481 2.07 11.38 -13.74
CA VAL A 481 2.29 12.04 -12.43
C VAL A 481 2.35 13.53 -12.65
N ARG A 482 1.44 14.26 -12.06
CA ARG A 482 1.30 15.73 -12.21
C ARG A 482 1.35 16.17 -13.69
N GLY A 483 0.56 15.51 -14.53
CA GLY A 483 0.41 15.82 -15.93
C GLY A 483 1.58 15.45 -16.84
N GLU A 484 2.58 14.79 -16.31
CA GLU A 484 3.70 14.25 -17.08
C GLU A 484 3.61 12.72 -17.19
N LYS A 485 3.73 12.19 -18.40
CA LYS A 485 3.75 10.73 -18.62
C LYS A 485 5.07 10.18 -18.10
N VAL A 486 5.00 9.35 -17.05
CA VAL A 486 6.16 8.71 -16.44
C VAL A 486 6.42 7.35 -17.06
N PHE A 487 5.36 6.57 -17.27
CA PHE A 487 5.45 5.21 -17.80
C PHE A 487 4.45 4.99 -18.93
N SER A 488 4.88 4.26 -19.95
CA SER A 488 4.05 3.71 -21.03
C SER A 488 4.38 2.24 -21.20
N ARG A 489 3.36 1.41 -21.39
CA ARG A 489 3.57 -0.03 -21.63
C ARG A 489 4.38 -0.28 -22.90
N ASP A 490 4.21 0.56 -23.91
CA ASP A 490 4.83 0.40 -25.22
C ASP A 490 6.24 1.01 -25.27
N ASP A 491 6.47 2.13 -24.56
CA ASP A 491 7.73 2.89 -24.61
C ASP A 491 8.63 2.71 -23.37
N GLY A 492 8.11 2.08 -22.30
CA GLY A 492 8.78 2.00 -21.01
C GLY A 492 8.71 3.31 -20.21
N PHE A 493 9.79 3.68 -19.53
CA PHE A 493 9.89 4.96 -18.83
C PHE A 493 10.19 6.08 -19.83
N VAL A 494 9.19 6.97 -19.98
CA VAL A 494 9.23 8.05 -20.97
C VAL A 494 10.11 9.21 -20.49
N ALA A 495 10.09 9.52 -19.20
CA ALA A 495 10.97 10.50 -18.61
C ALA A 495 12.43 9.97 -18.58
N LYS A 496 13.40 10.83 -18.90
CA LYS A 496 14.83 10.46 -18.88
C LYS A 496 15.40 10.34 -17.47
N ILE A 497 14.76 10.99 -16.51
CA ILE A 497 15.16 11.05 -15.11
C ILE A 497 13.90 10.91 -14.23
N PRO A 498 14.03 10.42 -13.00
CA PRO A 498 12.95 10.41 -12.04
C PRO A 498 12.39 11.82 -11.78
N THR A 499 11.07 11.97 -11.76
CA THR A 499 10.36 13.27 -11.62
C THR A 499 9.45 13.32 -10.39
N GLY A 500 9.38 12.25 -9.62
CA GLY A 500 8.62 12.18 -8.37
C GLY A 500 9.12 13.17 -7.33
N ARG A 501 8.21 13.69 -6.54
CA ARG A 501 8.49 14.66 -5.45
C ARG A 501 8.40 13.98 -4.09
N LEU A 502 9.15 14.52 -3.14
CA LEU A 502 9.03 14.13 -1.74
C LEU A 502 7.94 15.00 -1.11
N LEU A 503 6.93 14.34 -0.53
CA LEU A 503 5.73 15.00 0.04
C LEU A 503 5.98 15.31 1.51
N LEU A 504 6.62 16.45 1.76
CA LEU A 504 7.08 16.88 3.09
C LEU A 504 6.23 18.01 3.69
N GLU A 505 5.17 18.42 3.02
CA GLU A 505 4.25 19.42 3.55
C GLU A 505 3.55 18.86 4.79
N LYS A 506 3.46 19.69 5.84
CA LYS A 506 2.72 19.34 7.05
C LYS A 506 1.26 19.02 6.70
N ARG A 507 0.71 18.00 7.34
CA ARG A 507 -0.74 17.72 7.28
C ARG A 507 -1.52 18.88 7.92
N VAL A 508 -2.66 19.21 7.34
CA VAL A 508 -3.59 20.24 7.82
C VAL A 508 -4.95 19.65 8.17
#